data_4bf470f7dcb878a5a32c7d80ca04fbf4
#
_entry.id   4bf470f7dcb878a5a32c7d80ca04fbf4
#
_cell.length_a   1.000
_cell.length_b   1.000
_cell.length_c   1.000
_cell.angle_alpha   90.00
_cell.angle_beta   90.00
_cell.angle_gamma   90.00
#
_symmetry.space_group_name_H-M   'P 1'
#
loop_
_entity.id
_entity.type
_entity.pdbx_description
1 polymer ?
#
loop_
_entity_poly.entity_id
_entity_poly.type
_entity_poly.pdbx_seq_one_letter_code
_entity_poly.pdbx_strand_id
1 'polypeptide(L)'
;LAQSDGPRADLKRLASLVHEMDELFLLVVVGEYNSGKSTFINALLGDEVFAMGDLPTTRAISILRYGKPGAPESIGQHLLLYHYPLEVLRDLDIVDTPGTNSIERMEEEITREFVPRADLVLFVTSLLQPLTASELDFLTHIREWGKKVVFVVNGIDRRNTDEQLDRVRDYLTREVGARLGDSAPTLYFVSALNALRGKLAARSGGSHLDSSSTPPAVASKFDPRSEYPELERYILETLREAERVRLKLLTPLGVLRHVLKGNTGALETRLTVVHEDSRVLRSIRDQLAQYSKEMQADSERYLIEMRNVLYELERRGRSWFERTIRIGNAFFLRNKDAVENRFRAEVVQDAPDAIEGVVHRMVDWAVQRNFRLWRAVFTELEAHTAWLRESGALAPHSDTEFQYNREELFTRLREPVEKRLDEFDTEREAREIVTSVKEAVMTAFGVNILAIGLGGIIVAAVTTAVLDFTGVLTATLFAIAGWLIIPARRRHLIKEFEGKISRLNEDLAALLRAKFEEQLARYENQLLEVVAPYERFLETERAKLESGLVALRGAEQEVAGLERRVVQTFPTTSSSRADGLSKAVPTRDLTP
;
A
#
# COMPACT_ATOMS: atom_id res chain seq x y z
N LEU A 1 -0.86 7.43 18.00
CA LEU A 1 -1.61 6.19 17.73
C LEU A 1 -3.11 6.46 17.57
N ALA A 2 -3.78 7.16 18.48
CA ALA A 2 -5.21 7.49 18.35
C ALA A 2 -5.51 8.33 17.09
N GLN A 3 -4.58 9.19 16.68
CA GLN A 3 -4.69 10.00 15.46
C GLN A 3 -4.27 9.24 14.19
N SER A 4 -3.51 8.15 14.33
CA SER A 4 -2.98 7.34 13.23
C SER A 4 -3.76 6.04 12.96
N ASP A 5 -4.97 5.87 13.53
CA ASP A 5 -5.80 4.66 13.45
C ASP A 5 -5.08 3.39 13.95
N GLY A 6 -4.24 3.55 14.97
CA GLY A 6 -3.55 2.42 15.62
C GLY A 6 -4.53 1.43 16.24
N PRO A 7 -4.16 0.13 16.30
CA PRO A 7 -5.03 -0.89 16.88
C PRO A 7 -5.50 -0.51 18.29
N ARG A 8 -6.79 -0.63 18.57
CA ARG A 8 -7.36 -0.34 19.91
C ARG A 8 -6.71 -1.16 21.03
N ALA A 9 -6.18 -2.34 20.69
CA ALA A 9 -5.42 -3.18 21.60
C ALA A 9 -4.12 -2.50 22.06
N ASP A 10 -3.39 -1.88 21.13
CA ASP A 10 -2.13 -1.16 21.43
C ASP A 10 -2.38 0.03 22.34
N LEU A 11 -3.45 0.79 22.10
CA LEU A 11 -3.83 1.92 22.97
C LEU A 11 -4.14 1.47 24.39
N LYS A 12 -4.89 0.37 24.56
CA LYS A 12 -5.16 -0.22 25.87
C LYS A 12 -3.87 -0.69 26.53
N ARG A 13 -2.97 -1.33 25.75
CA ARG A 13 -1.67 -1.80 26.26
C ARG A 13 -0.81 -0.63 26.73
N LEU A 14 -0.75 0.47 25.98
CA LEU A 14 0.00 1.66 26.39
C LEU A 14 -0.57 2.31 27.65
N ALA A 15 -1.89 2.32 27.81
CA ALA A 15 -2.53 2.83 29.02
C ALA A 15 -2.20 2.00 30.26
N SER A 16 -2.07 0.66 30.13
CA SER A 16 -1.71 -0.22 31.25
C SER A 16 -0.25 -0.06 31.71
N LEU A 17 0.68 0.35 30.81
CA LEU A 17 2.09 0.48 31.16
C LEU A 17 2.35 1.45 32.32
N VAL A 18 1.61 2.56 32.36
CA VAL A 18 1.76 3.55 33.45
C VAL A 18 1.40 2.92 34.80
N HIS A 19 0.37 2.09 34.83
CA HIS A 19 -0.07 1.39 36.05
C HIS A 19 0.91 0.28 36.45
N GLU A 20 1.44 -0.44 35.47
CA GLU A 20 2.44 -1.51 35.68
C GLU A 20 3.78 -0.98 36.23
N MET A 21 4.10 0.30 36.06
CA MET A 21 5.30 0.90 36.68
C MET A 21 5.25 0.93 38.20
N ASP A 22 4.06 1.01 38.78
CA ASP A 22 3.84 1.04 40.23
C ASP A 22 3.68 -0.36 40.84
N GLU A 23 3.57 -1.42 40.01
CA GLU A 23 3.50 -2.81 40.48
C GLU A 23 4.88 -3.34 40.94
N LEU A 24 4.88 -4.48 41.64
CA LEU A 24 6.10 -5.18 42.00
C LEU A 24 6.90 -5.60 40.78
N PHE A 25 8.21 -5.80 40.98
CA PHE A 25 9.07 -6.31 39.91
C PHE A 25 8.62 -7.71 39.48
N LEU A 26 8.39 -7.92 38.18
CA LEU A 26 7.84 -9.17 37.66
C LEU A 26 8.95 -10.02 37.01
N LEU A 27 9.29 -11.14 37.69
CA LEU A 27 10.22 -12.16 37.22
C LEU A 27 9.42 -13.30 36.56
N VAL A 28 9.54 -13.48 35.26
CA VAL A 28 8.82 -14.53 34.53
C VAL A 28 9.77 -15.67 34.17
N VAL A 29 9.44 -16.89 34.62
CA VAL A 29 10.22 -18.10 34.35
C VAL A 29 9.55 -18.87 33.20
N VAL A 30 10.26 -18.99 32.09
CA VAL A 30 9.80 -19.63 30.86
C VAL A 30 10.74 -20.75 30.39
N GLY A 31 10.30 -21.61 29.52
CA GLY A 31 11.09 -22.69 28.95
C GLY A 31 10.24 -23.90 28.61
N GLU A 32 10.83 -24.86 27.93
CA GLU A 32 10.12 -26.08 27.49
C GLU A 32 9.66 -26.96 28.65
N TYR A 33 8.68 -27.81 28.38
CA TYR A 33 8.24 -28.84 29.32
C TYR A 33 9.45 -29.70 29.76
N ASN A 34 9.51 -30.08 31.06
CA ASN A 34 10.62 -30.83 31.66
C ASN A 34 12.00 -30.14 31.65
N SER A 35 12.10 -28.86 31.33
CA SER A 35 13.37 -28.10 31.48
C SER A 35 13.73 -27.87 32.96
N GLY A 36 12.80 -28.11 33.89
CA GLY A 36 12.99 -28.00 35.35
C GLY A 36 12.68 -26.63 35.95
N LYS A 37 11.77 -25.86 35.36
CA LYS A 37 11.29 -24.55 35.85
C LYS A 37 10.81 -24.60 37.30
N SER A 38 9.83 -25.44 37.57
CA SER A 38 9.25 -25.56 38.91
C SER A 38 10.28 -26.09 39.94
N THR A 39 11.20 -26.99 39.51
CA THR A 39 12.32 -27.44 40.34
C THR A 39 13.27 -26.29 40.66
N PHE A 40 13.54 -25.43 39.69
CA PHE A 40 14.38 -24.25 39.87
C PHE A 40 13.73 -23.24 40.84
N ILE A 41 12.44 -22.99 40.70
CA ILE A 41 11.70 -22.09 41.60
C ILE A 41 11.68 -22.69 43.03
N ASN A 42 11.40 -23.98 43.19
CA ASN A 42 11.48 -24.65 44.47
C ASN A 42 12.87 -24.55 45.08
N ALA A 43 13.93 -24.70 44.28
CA ALA A 43 15.30 -24.50 44.75
C ALA A 43 15.55 -23.05 45.22
N LEU A 44 15.00 -22.05 44.53
CA LEU A 44 15.11 -20.65 44.91
C LEU A 44 14.41 -20.40 46.26
N LEU A 45 13.22 -20.96 46.44
CA LEU A 45 12.45 -20.89 47.70
C LEU A 45 13.06 -21.70 48.84
N GLY A 46 13.85 -22.73 48.50
CA GLY A 46 14.35 -23.70 49.48
C GLY A 46 13.26 -24.60 50.07
N ASP A 47 12.18 -24.82 49.33
CA ASP A 47 11.02 -25.60 49.73
C ASP A 47 10.29 -26.22 48.51
N GLU A 48 9.51 -27.27 48.69
CA GLU A 48 8.73 -27.92 47.63
C GLU A 48 7.32 -27.30 47.55
N VAL A 49 7.21 -26.11 46.99
CA VAL A 49 5.94 -25.39 46.84
C VAL A 49 5.19 -25.85 45.59
N PHE A 50 5.91 -26.06 44.49
CA PHE A 50 5.34 -26.54 43.23
C PHE A 50 5.56 -28.07 43.09
N ALA A 51 4.54 -28.76 42.59
CA ALA A 51 4.65 -30.19 42.31
C ALA A 51 5.74 -30.46 41.26
N MET A 52 6.59 -31.43 41.53
CA MET A 52 7.64 -31.90 40.61
C MET A 52 7.26 -33.29 40.09
N GLY A 53 7.42 -33.55 38.79
CA GLY A 53 7.14 -34.86 38.19
C GLY A 53 7.33 -34.92 36.69
N ASP A 54 7.39 -36.13 36.14
CA ASP A 54 7.54 -36.39 34.70
C ASP A 54 6.22 -36.26 33.92
N LEU A 55 5.09 -36.04 34.58
CA LEU A 55 3.79 -35.74 33.98
C LEU A 55 3.55 -34.23 34.03
N PRO A 56 2.74 -33.67 33.12
CA PRO A 56 2.39 -32.24 33.13
C PRO A 56 1.78 -31.83 34.46
N THR A 57 2.58 -31.29 35.38
CA THR A 57 2.18 -30.91 36.73
C THR A 57 1.63 -29.49 36.78
N THR A 58 2.10 -28.61 35.90
CA THR A 58 1.66 -27.22 35.83
C THR A 58 0.70 -27.05 34.65
N ARG A 59 -0.61 -27.01 34.96
CA ARG A 59 -1.69 -26.77 33.97
C ARG A 59 -2.20 -25.33 33.95
N ALA A 60 -1.67 -24.48 34.83
CA ALA A 60 -2.02 -23.08 34.98
C ALA A 60 -0.78 -22.26 35.21
N ILE A 61 -0.81 -21.01 34.83
CA ILE A 61 0.23 -20.02 35.13
C ILE A 61 0.14 -19.75 36.65
N SER A 62 1.26 -19.87 37.36
CA SER A 62 1.31 -19.69 38.81
C SER A 62 2.10 -18.42 39.16
N ILE A 63 1.46 -17.49 39.84
CA ILE A 63 2.11 -16.30 40.40
C ILE A 63 2.44 -16.55 41.85
N LEU A 64 3.69 -16.33 42.24
CA LEU A 64 4.17 -16.45 43.60
C LEU A 64 4.44 -15.05 44.17
N ARG A 65 3.79 -14.72 45.25
CA ARG A 65 3.82 -13.41 45.94
C ARG A 65 4.09 -13.58 47.43
N TYR A 66 4.62 -12.52 48.05
CA TYR A 66 4.80 -12.51 49.51
C TYR A 66 3.48 -12.65 50.28
N GLY A 67 3.45 -13.54 51.27
CA GLY A 67 2.27 -13.72 52.11
C GLY A 67 2.33 -14.94 52.98
N LYS A 68 1.26 -15.18 53.73
CA LYS A 68 1.13 -16.38 54.55
C LYS A 68 0.82 -17.58 53.66
N PRO A 69 1.54 -18.72 53.83
CA PRO A 69 1.24 -19.93 53.07
C PRO A 69 -0.22 -20.35 53.21
N GLY A 70 -0.88 -20.72 52.12
CA GLY A 70 -2.26 -21.13 52.06
C GLY A 70 -2.55 -21.92 50.79
N ALA A 71 -3.82 -22.30 50.60
CA ALA A 71 -4.27 -22.85 49.33
C ALA A 71 -4.13 -21.78 48.23
N PRO A 72 -3.77 -22.16 46.98
CA PRO A 72 -3.68 -21.21 45.89
C PRO A 72 -5.04 -20.57 45.59
N GLU A 73 -5.03 -19.26 45.34
CA GLU A 73 -6.21 -18.51 44.96
C GLU A 73 -6.33 -18.48 43.42
N SER A 74 -7.50 -18.82 42.89
CA SER A 74 -7.77 -18.69 41.45
C SER A 74 -8.14 -17.24 41.12
N ILE A 75 -7.28 -16.54 40.38
CA ILE A 75 -7.51 -15.14 39.95
C ILE A 75 -7.89 -15.02 38.47
N GLY A 76 -8.01 -16.16 37.74
CA GLY A 76 -8.41 -16.25 36.35
C GLY A 76 -8.67 -17.69 35.91
N GLN A 77 -9.05 -17.92 34.66
CA GLN A 77 -9.36 -19.27 34.15
C GLN A 77 -8.16 -20.23 34.23
N HIS A 78 -6.93 -19.70 34.08
CA HIS A 78 -5.69 -20.48 34.10
C HIS A 78 -4.60 -19.81 34.94
N LEU A 79 -4.99 -19.01 35.95
CA LEU A 79 -4.07 -18.20 36.74
C LEU A 79 -4.27 -18.49 38.24
N LEU A 80 -3.21 -18.96 38.86
CA LEU A 80 -3.18 -19.30 40.30
C LEU A 80 -2.23 -18.38 41.06
N LEU A 81 -2.65 -17.81 42.16
CA LEU A 81 -1.82 -16.99 43.04
C LEU A 81 -1.44 -17.81 44.29
N TYR A 82 -0.15 -17.98 44.50
CA TYR A 82 0.47 -18.63 45.64
C TYR A 82 1.09 -17.59 46.57
N HIS A 83 0.90 -17.74 47.85
CA HIS A 83 1.56 -16.89 48.85
C HIS A 83 2.65 -17.67 49.59
N TYR A 84 3.85 -17.05 49.69
CA TYR A 84 4.98 -17.66 50.37
C TYR A 84 5.79 -16.62 51.16
N PRO A 85 6.24 -16.90 52.43
CA PRO A 85 6.89 -15.91 53.30
C PRO A 85 8.40 -15.78 53.04
N LEU A 86 8.83 -15.67 51.77
CA LEU A 86 10.21 -15.42 51.43
C LEU A 86 10.43 -13.90 51.26
N GLU A 87 11.43 -13.38 51.95
CA GLU A 87 11.66 -11.90 52.02
C GLU A 87 11.77 -11.23 50.66
N VAL A 88 12.44 -11.89 49.69
CA VAL A 88 12.58 -11.34 48.33
C VAL A 88 11.24 -11.11 47.60
N LEU A 89 10.20 -11.88 47.99
CA LEU A 89 8.86 -11.73 47.38
C LEU A 89 8.10 -10.49 47.88
N ARG A 90 8.67 -9.71 48.83
CA ARG A 90 8.13 -8.37 49.17
C ARG A 90 8.32 -7.36 48.04
N ASP A 91 9.35 -7.59 47.25
CA ASP A 91 9.81 -6.66 46.24
C ASP A 91 9.58 -7.17 44.80
N LEU A 92 9.32 -8.46 44.64
CA LEU A 92 9.09 -9.07 43.33
C LEU A 92 8.05 -10.19 43.36
N ASP A 93 7.34 -10.35 42.28
CA ASP A 93 6.49 -11.53 41.99
C ASP A 93 7.26 -12.47 41.05
N ILE A 94 7.15 -13.78 41.27
CA ILE A 94 7.69 -14.82 40.38
C ILE A 94 6.54 -15.52 39.67
N VAL A 95 6.61 -15.60 38.34
CA VAL A 95 5.64 -16.28 37.50
C VAL A 95 6.24 -17.60 37.00
N ASP A 96 5.66 -18.74 37.40
CA ASP A 96 5.93 -20.06 36.82
C ASP A 96 4.97 -20.30 35.66
N THR A 97 5.51 -20.58 34.48
CA THR A 97 4.71 -20.83 33.30
C THR A 97 4.66 -22.32 32.96
N PRO A 98 3.53 -22.83 32.43
CA PRO A 98 3.50 -24.17 31.84
C PRO A 98 4.55 -24.27 30.70
N GLY A 99 5.05 -25.49 30.45
CA GLY A 99 6.03 -25.70 29.37
C GLY A 99 5.45 -25.39 27.98
N THR A 100 6.28 -24.83 27.13
CA THR A 100 5.88 -24.34 25.80
C THR A 100 5.26 -25.37 24.84
N ASN A 101 5.39 -26.65 25.08
CA ASN A 101 4.73 -27.73 24.31
C ASN A 101 3.35 -28.15 24.85
N SER A 102 2.78 -27.45 25.80
CA SER A 102 1.61 -27.97 26.52
C SER A 102 0.25 -27.50 26.01
N ILE A 103 0.10 -26.61 25.11
CA ILE A 103 -1.13 -26.26 24.37
C ILE A 103 -0.88 -24.89 23.68
N GLU A 104 -1.01 -24.80 22.36
CA GLU A 104 -0.81 -23.60 21.54
C GLU A 104 -1.46 -22.30 22.10
N ARG A 105 -2.63 -22.42 22.72
CA ARG A 105 -3.33 -21.29 23.35
C ARG A 105 -2.63 -20.72 24.58
N MET A 106 -1.90 -21.52 25.32
CA MET A 106 -1.25 -21.12 26.56
C MET A 106 0.11 -20.45 26.28
N GLU A 107 0.80 -20.87 25.22
CA GLU A 107 1.97 -20.15 24.68
C GLU A 107 1.58 -18.76 24.19
N GLU A 108 0.44 -18.65 23.50
CA GLU A 108 -0.11 -17.38 23.03
C GLU A 108 -0.43 -16.44 24.21
N GLU A 109 -1.03 -16.95 25.30
CA GLU A 109 -1.34 -16.19 26.51
C GLU A 109 -0.07 -15.71 27.23
N ILE A 110 0.93 -16.58 27.39
CA ILE A 110 2.23 -16.23 28.00
C ILE A 110 2.91 -15.15 27.17
N THR A 111 2.97 -15.32 25.86
CA THR A 111 3.64 -14.39 24.94
C THR A 111 2.93 -13.03 24.87
N ARG A 112 1.59 -13.03 24.88
CA ARG A 112 0.81 -11.80 24.76
C ARG A 112 0.61 -11.05 26.07
N GLU A 113 0.49 -11.76 27.19
CA GLU A 113 0.11 -11.14 28.45
C GLU A 113 1.30 -10.98 29.41
N PHE A 114 2.11 -12.03 29.62
CA PHE A 114 3.16 -12.03 30.62
C PHE A 114 4.53 -11.53 30.11
N VAL A 115 4.94 -11.91 28.91
CA VAL A 115 6.21 -11.43 28.35
C VAL A 115 6.27 -9.90 28.24
N PRO A 116 5.23 -9.21 27.74
CA PRO A 116 5.24 -7.75 27.68
C PRO A 116 5.33 -7.06 29.05
N ARG A 117 4.81 -7.72 30.12
CA ARG A 117 4.82 -7.20 31.50
C ARG A 117 6.09 -7.57 32.25
N ALA A 118 6.80 -8.62 31.83
CA ALA A 118 8.00 -9.09 32.51
C ALA A 118 9.07 -7.99 32.58
N ASP A 119 9.62 -7.76 33.77
CA ASP A 119 10.80 -6.91 33.97
C ASP A 119 12.08 -7.69 33.74
N LEU A 120 12.06 -9.01 34.03
CA LEU A 120 13.15 -9.94 33.73
C LEU A 120 12.55 -11.30 33.33
N VAL A 121 13.10 -11.89 32.27
CA VAL A 121 12.77 -13.24 31.83
C VAL A 121 13.89 -14.19 32.19
N LEU A 122 13.59 -15.24 32.98
CA LEU A 122 14.47 -16.38 33.18
C LEU A 122 14.09 -17.50 32.21
N PHE A 123 14.96 -17.73 31.25
CA PHE A 123 14.75 -18.76 30.24
C PHE A 123 15.44 -20.06 30.66
N VAL A 124 14.65 -21.03 31.12
CA VAL A 124 15.14 -22.32 31.62
C VAL A 124 15.14 -23.35 30.50
N THR A 125 16.30 -23.78 30.05
CA THR A 125 16.47 -24.84 29.05
C THR A 125 17.19 -26.04 29.63
N SER A 126 16.99 -27.22 29.04
CA SER A 126 17.62 -28.46 29.47
C SER A 126 19.02 -28.60 28.85
N LEU A 127 20.03 -28.96 29.66
CA LEU A 127 21.36 -29.28 29.17
C LEU A 127 21.38 -30.46 28.19
N LEU A 128 20.44 -31.39 28.27
CA LEU A 128 20.38 -32.55 27.40
C LEU A 128 19.92 -32.22 25.97
N GLN A 129 19.01 -31.26 25.87
CA GLN A 129 18.45 -30.80 24.59
C GLN A 129 18.25 -29.28 24.64
N PRO A 130 19.34 -28.52 24.57
CA PRO A 130 19.26 -27.07 24.67
C PRO A 130 18.78 -26.44 23.36
N LEU A 131 17.93 -25.44 23.45
CA LEU A 131 17.39 -24.65 22.34
C LEU A 131 16.66 -25.50 21.26
N THR A 132 15.54 -26.08 21.66
CA THR A 132 14.61 -26.70 20.70
C THR A 132 14.06 -25.66 19.70
N ALA A 133 13.45 -26.12 18.60
CA ALA A 133 12.87 -25.22 17.61
C ALA A 133 11.81 -24.28 18.23
N SER A 134 10.94 -24.81 19.10
CA SER A 134 9.95 -24.00 19.83
C SER A 134 10.59 -22.98 20.78
N GLU A 135 11.67 -23.35 21.47
CA GLU A 135 12.42 -22.42 22.31
C GLU A 135 13.05 -21.28 21.50
N LEU A 136 13.57 -21.58 20.31
CA LEU A 136 14.14 -20.57 19.41
C LEU A 136 13.09 -19.60 18.85
N ASP A 137 11.91 -20.10 18.50
CA ASP A 137 10.80 -19.26 18.04
C ASP A 137 10.29 -18.36 19.19
N PHE A 138 10.16 -18.91 20.37
CA PHE A 138 9.76 -18.15 21.56
C PHE A 138 10.78 -17.05 21.93
N LEU A 139 12.09 -17.31 21.79
CA LEU A 139 13.13 -16.29 21.96
C LEU A 139 13.00 -15.14 20.98
N THR A 140 12.59 -15.40 19.74
CA THR A 140 12.35 -14.35 18.76
C THR A 140 11.24 -13.40 19.22
N HIS A 141 10.16 -13.93 19.75
CA HIS A 141 9.06 -13.13 20.33
C HIS A 141 9.51 -12.31 21.55
N ILE A 142 10.28 -12.91 22.48
CA ILE A 142 10.81 -12.17 23.64
C ILE A 142 11.70 -10.98 23.19
N ARG A 143 12.52 -11.18 22.16
CA ARG A 143 13.36 -10.13 21.57
C ARG A 143 12.54 -8.94 21.05
N GLU A 144 11.42 -9.22 20.38
CA GLU A 144 10.55 -8.18 19.83
C GLU A 144 10.08 -7.20 20.91
N TRP A 145 9.82 -7.71 22.13
CA TRP A 145 9.46 -6.88 23.28
C TRP A 145 10.65 -6.23 24.00
N GLY A 146 11.88 -6.48 23.55
CA GLY A 146 13.09 -5.88 24.10
C GLY A 146 13.39 -6.24 25.56
N LYS A 147 13.00 -7.43 25.98
CA LYS A 147 13.15 -7.87 27.37
C LYS A 147 14.57 -8.32 27.70
N LYS A 148 15.01 -8.08 28.94
CA LYS A 148 16.23 -8.69 29.49
C LYS A 148 15.96 -10.18 29.71
N VAL A 149 16.85 -11.02 29.15
CA VAL A 149 16.77 -12.48 29.30
C VAL A 149 18.02 -12.96 30.02
N VAL A 150 17.83 -13.83 31.01
CA VAL A 150 18.88 -14.61 31.66
C VAL A 150 18.62 -16.08 31.38
N PHE A 151 19.60 -16.78 30.84
CA PHE A 151 19.49 -18.18 30.52
C PHE A 151 19.93 -19.07 31.67
N VAL A 152 19.09 -20.04 32.00
CA VAL A 152 19.34 -21.04 33.05
C VAL A 152 19.43 -22.41 32.36
N VAL A 153 20.65 -22.91 32.18
CA VAL A 153 20.91 -24.20 31.56
C VAL A 153 20.91 -25.26 32.69
N ASN A 154 19.78 -25.96 32.84
CA ASN A 154 19.54 -26.84 33.96
C ASN A 154 19.93 -28.30 33.65
N GLY A 155 20.37 -29.07 34.68
CA GLY A 155 20.68 -30.48 34.60
C GLY A 155 22.13 -30.80 34.31
N ILE A 156 23.09 -30.00 34.80
CA ILE A 156 24.54 -30.27 34.66
C ILE A 156 24.95 -31.60 35.34
N ASP A 157 24.23 -32.02 36.35
CA ASP A 157 24.39 -33.32 37.04
C ASP A 157 24.22 -34.53 36.08
N ARG A 158 23.61 -34.35 34.92
CA ARG A 158 23.38 -35.38 33.90
C ARG A 158 24.51 -35.50 32.87
N ARG A 159 25.55 -34.65 32.93
CA ARG A 159 26.72 -34.66 32.06
C ARG A 159 28.00 -34.89 32.87
N ASN A 160 28.87 -35.73 32.34
CA ASN A 160 29.99 -36.25 33.13
C ASN A 160 31.33 -35.54 32.86
N THR A 161 31.46 -34.71 31.83
CA THR A 161 32.74 -34.08 31.48
C THR A 161 32.62 -32.55 31.30
N ASP A 162 33.66 -31.82 31.70
CA ASP A 162 33.73 -30.36 31.55
C ASP A 162 33.75 -29.95 30.09
N GLU A 163 34.44 -30.73 29.24
CA GLU A 163 34.48 -30.49 27.78
C GLU A 163 33.08 -30.50 27.13
N GLN A 164 32.15 -31.32 27.66
CA GLN A 164 30.77 -31.34 27.15
C GLN A 164 30.02 -30.08 27.58
N LEU A 165 30.27 -29.58 28.77
CA LEU A 165 29.66 -28.33 29.27
C LEU A 165 30.16 -27.14 28.45
N ASP A 166 31.48 -27.08 28.19
CA ASP A 166 32.07 -25.99 27.41
C ASP A 166 31.53 -25.94 25.97
N ARG A 167 31.39 -27.11 25.31
CA ARG A 167 30.77 -27.18 23.96
C ARG A 167 29.35 -26.65 23.94
N VAL A 168 28.56 -27.00 24.96
CA VAL A 168 27.18 -26.51 25.06
C VAL A 168 27.17 -25.00 25.35
N ARG A 169 28.08 -24.53 26.18
CA ARG A 169 28.24 -23.09 26.48
C ARG A 169 28.56 -22.29 25.20
N ASP A 170 29.54 -22.75 24.43
CA ASP A 170 29.91 -22.10 23.16
C ASP A 170 28.78 -22.12 22.13
N TYR A 171 28.06 -23.26 22.05
CA TYR A 171 26.89 -23.37 21.18
C TYR A 171 25.81 -22.37 21.59
N LEU A 172 25.43 -22.36 22.87
CA LEU A 172 24.39 -21.47 23.38
C LEU A 172 24.77 -19.99 23.25
N THR A 173 26.02 -19.64 23.58
CA THR A 173 26.49 -18.25 23.45
C THR A 173 26.35 -17.77 22.02
N ARG A 174 26.71 -18.60 21.04
CA ARG A 174 26.59 -18.26 19.62
C ARG A 174 25.13 -18.16 19.14
N GLU A 175 24.32 -19.20 19.42
CA GLU A 175 22.94 -19.25 18.93
C GLU A 175 22.04 -18.19 19.58
N VAL A 176 22.15 -18.05 20.91
CA VAL A 176 21.40 -17.03 21.66
C VAL A 176 21.86 -15.63 21.24
N GLY A 177 23.17 -15.42 21.12
CA GLY A 177 23.75 -14.14 20.70
C GLY A 177 23.25 -13.71 19.33
N ALA A 178 23.23 -14.64 18.36
CA ALA A 178 22.69 -14.39 17.03
C ALA A 178 21.18 -14.06 17.04
N ARG A 179 20.40 -14.76 17.87
CA ARG A 179 18.94 -14.57 17.95
C ARG A 179 18.55 -13.29 18.68
N LEU A 180 19.16 -13.01 19.81
CA LEU A 180 18.85 -11.81 20.62
C LEU A 180 19.58 -10.56 20.14
N GLY A 181 20.62 -10.68 19.31
CA GLY A 181 21.49 -9.58 18.91
C GLY A 181 22.39 -9.11 20.08
N ASP A 182 22.64 -10.00 21.05
CA ASP A 182 23.51 -9.76 22.20
C ASP A 182 24.80 -10.57 22.04
N SER A 183 25.94 -9.89 21.99
CA SER A 183 27.24 -10.53 21.82
C SER A 183 27.70 -11.34 23.02
N ALA A 184 27.09 -11.14 24.20
CA ALA A 184 27.44 -11.82 25.45
C ALA A 184 26.20 -12.13 26.30
N PRO A 185 25.38 -13.11 25.91
CA PRO A 185 24.19 -13.48 26.67
C PRO A 185 24.56 -13.96 28.07
N THR A 186 23.76 -13.58 29.06
CA THR A 186 23.95 -14.02 30.44
C THR A 186 23.47 -15.48 30.58
N LEU A 187 24.39 -16.40 30.80
CA LEU A 187 24.14 -17.84 30.91
C LEU A 187 24.60 -18.36 32.27
N TYR A 188 23.78 -19.16 32.94
CA TYR A 188 24.12 -19.88 34.17
C TYR A 188 23.87 -21.37 33.98
N PHE A 189 24.88 -22.20 34.24
CA PHE A 189 24.79 -23.66 34.19
C PHE A 189 24.54 -24.19 35.56
N VAL A 190 23.37 -24.84 35.78
CA VAL A 190 22.90 -25.19 37.13
C VAL A 190 22.41 -26.64 37.26
N SER A 191 22.45 -27.18 38.50
CA SER A 191 21.65 -28.32 38.89
C SER A 191 20.62 -27.85 39.94
N ALA A 192 19.42 -27.50 39.45
CA ALA A 192 18.33 -27.06 40.33
C ALA A 192 17.92 -28.13 41.33
N LEU A 193 17.93 -29.41 40.93
CA LEU A 193 17.57 -30.53 41.79
C LEU A 193 18.57 -30.70 42.94
N ASN A 194 19.87 -30.63 42.68
CA ASN A 194 20.89 -30.74 43.73
C ASN A 194 20.88 -29.53 44.66
N ALA A 195 20.62 -28.32 44.11
CA ALA A 195 20.46 -27.11 44.90
C ALA A 195 19.25 -27.23 45.88
N LEU A 196 18.10 -27.69 45.38
CA LEU A 196 16.91 -27.93 46.22
C LEU A 196 17.19 -28.95 47.32
N ARG A 197 17.75 -30.12 46.96
CA ARG A 197 18.10 -31.19 47.93
C ARG A 197 19.05 -30.68 49.00
N GLY A 198 20.05 -29.89 48.63
CA GLY A 198 21.01 -29.30 49.59
C GLY A 198 20.33 -28.37 50.58
N LYS A 199 19.42 -27.52 50.13
CA LYS A 199 18.68 -26.60 51.00
C LYS A 199 17.71 -27.32 51.93
N LEU A 200 16.97 -28.34 51.41
CA LEU A 200 16.07 -29.16 52.22
C LEU A 200 16.81 -29.95 53.31
N ALA A 201 17.99 -30.52 52.97
CA ALA A 201 18.86 -31.21 53.93
C ALA A 201 19.37 -30.27 55.02
N ALA A 202 19.77 -29.04 54.67
CA ALA A 202 20.21 -28.04 55.65
C ALA A 202 19.07 -27.62 56.62
N ARG A 203 17.83 -27.53 56.13
CA ARG A 203 16.64 -27.26 56.98
C ARG A 203 16.31 -28.42 57.94
N SER A 204 16.45 -29.67 57.48
CA SER A 204 16.14 -30.85 58.27
C SER A 204 17.19 -31.17 59.34
N GLY A 205 18.46 -30.81 59.11
CA GLY A 205 19.58 -31.04 60.03
C GLY A 205 19.62 -30.09 61.23
N GLY A 206 18.79 -29.03 61.24
CA GLY A 206 18.76 -28.05 62.36
C GLY A 206 17.88 -28.42 63.54
N SER A 207 17.16 -29.55 63.57
CA SER A 207 16.16 -29.88 64.61
C SER A 207 16.55 -31.01 65.54
N HIS A 208 17.70 -31.67 65.42
CA HIS A 208 18.18 -32.71 66.39
C HIS A 208 19.67 -32.56 66.59
N LEU A 209 20.05 -31.78 67.62
CA LEU A 209 21.32 -31.89 68.28
C LEU A 209 21.28 -33.04 69.29
N ASP A 210 21.46 -34.24 68.79
CA ASP A 210 21.92 -35.36 69.61
C ASP A 210 23.41 -35.55 69.39
N SER A 211 24.19 -35.23 70.42
CA SER A 211 25.64 -35.06 70.45
C SER A 211 26.43 -36.38 70.44
N SER A 212 25.94 -37.50 69.91
CA SER A 212 26.66 -38.77 69.98
C SER A 212 26.61 -39.68 68.72
N SER A 213 26.32 -39.20 67.58
CA SER A 213 26.48 -39.98 66.34
C SER A 213 27.19 -39.16 65.27
N THR A 214 28.28 -39.73 64.77
CA THR A 214 29.00 -39.26 63.57
C THR A 214 28.00 -38.87 62.49
N PRO A 215 28.01 -37.65 61.98
CA PRO A 215 27.06 -37.26 60.96
C PRO A 215 27.20 -38.19 59.76
N PRO A 216 26.11 -38.78 59.23
CA PRO A 216 26.21 -39.50 58.00
C PRO A 216 26.74 -38.55 56.96
N ALA A 217 27.76 -38.97 56.23
CA ALA A 217 28.41 -38.22 55.12
C ALA A 217 27.44 -38.06 53.93
N VAL A 218 26.29 -37.43 54.16
CA VAL A 218 25.38 -36.88 53.16
C VAL A 218 25.56 -35.37 53.17
N ALA A 219 26.84 -34.94 53.12
CA ALA A 219 27.14 -33.68 52.50
C ALA A 219 26.65 -33.83 51.06
N SER A 220 25.47 -33.31 50.79
CA SER A 220 24.99 -33.24 49.39
C SER A 220 26.12 -32.59 48.61
N LYS A 221 26.81 -33.41 47.77
CA LYS A 221 27.88 -32.91 46.93
C LYS A 221 27.24 -31.88 46.02
N PHE A 222 27.30 -30.63 46.43
CA PHE A 222 27.06 -29.52 45.53
C PHE A 222 28.02 -29.74 44.36
N ASP A 223 27.51 -29.91 43.14
CA ASP A 223 28.36 -30.05 41.99
C ASP A 223 29.18 -28.72 41.90
N PRO A 224 30.49 -28.76 42.06
CA PRO A 224 31.31 -27.53 42.09
C PRO A 224 31.27 -26.77 40.77
N ARG A 225 30.71 -27.40 39.72
CA ARG A 225 30.52 -26.77 38.40
C ARG A 225 29.20 -25.99 38.30
N SER A 226 28.32 -26.16 39.31
CA SER A 226 27.00 -25.51 39.32
C SER A 226 27.15 -24.04 39.70
N GLU A 227 26.75 -23.19 38.77
CA GLU A 227 26.68 -21.72 38.95
C GLU A 227 25.34 -21.30 39.63
N TYR A 228 24.66 -22.25 40.29
CA TYR A 228 23.42 -21.98 41.03
C TYR A 228 23.60 -20.92 42.13
N PRO A 229 24.66 -20.95 42.97
CA PRO A 229 24.87 -19.90 43.98
C PRO A 229 25.07 -18.50 43.38
N GLU A 230 25.70 -18.40 42.23
CA GLU A 230 25.92 -17.14 41.50
C GLU A 230 24.61 -16.62 40.94
N LEU A 231 23.80 -17.50 40.34
CA LEU A 231 22.45 -17.16 39.82
C LEU A 231 21.51 -16.76 40.98
N GLU A 232 21.53 -17.48 42.08
CA GLU A 232 20.73 -17.14 43.29
C GLU A 232 21.13 -15.76 43.81
N ARG A 233 22.43 -15.50 43.96
CA ARG A 233 22.94 -14.19 44.36
C ARG A 233 22.52 -13.11 43.38
N TYR A 234 22.58 -13.37 42.06
CA TYR A 234 22.11 -12.44 41.06
C TYR A 234 20.63 -12.09 41.28
N ILE A 235 19.77 -13.09 41.47
CA ILE A 235 18.32 -12.86 41.66
C ILE A 235 18.05 -12.15 43.00
N LEU A 236 18.67 -12.60 44.08
CA LEU A 236 18.35 -12.14 45.45
C LEU A 236 19.06 -10.83 45.83
N GLU A 237 20.26 -10.58 45.30
CA GLU A 237 21.11 -9.44 45.69
C GLU A 237 21.26 -8.38 44.58
N THR A 238 21.54 -8.79 43.37
CA THR A 238 21.83 -7.84 42.27
C THR A 238 20.56 -7.14 41.79
N LEU A 239 19.38 -7.79 41.87
CA LEU A 239 18.08 -7.18 41.53
C LEU A 239 17.53 -6.26 42.64
N ARG A 240 18.28 -6.02 43.75
CA ARG A 240 17.76 -5.27 44.92
C ARG A 240 17.64 -3.76 44.74
N GLU A 241 18.49 -3.09 43.95
CA GLU A 241 18.49 -1.64 43.92
C GLU A 241 18.54 -1.05 42.50
N ALA A 242 19.70 -0.64 42.05
CA ALA A 242 19.85 0.12 40.79
C ALA A 242 19.47 -0.69 39.55
N GLU A 243 19.79 -1.99 39.50
CA GLU A 243 19.48 -2.83 38.34
C GLU A 243 17.97 -3.10 38.24
N ARG A 244 17.27 -3.31 39.37
CA ARG A 244 15.79 -3.45 39.38
C ARG A 244 15.10 -2.19 38.89
N VAL A 245 15.52 -1.01 39.39
CA VAL A 245 15.00 0.28 38.93
C VAL A 245 15.25 0.46 37.43
N ARG A 246 16.46 0.16 36.99
CA ARG A 246 16.83 0.21 35.58
C ARG A 246 15.94 -0.67 34.70
N LEU A 247 15.78 -1.94 35.05
CA LEU A 247 14.95 -2.87 34.30
C LEU A 247 13.48 -2.44 34.34
N LYS A 248 12.97 -1.99 35.49
CA LYS A 248 11.61 -1.48 35.65
C LYS A 248 11.31 -0.28 34.76
N LEU A 249 12.30 0.59 34.53
CA LEU A 249 12.19 1.73 33.61
C LEU A 249 12.34 1.34 32.13
N LEU A 250 13.16 0.33 31.84
CA LEU A 250 13.38 -0.12 30.44
C LEU A 250 12.21 -0.92 29.91
N THR A 251 11.49 -1.64 30.77
CA THR A 251 10.33 -2.47 30.38
C THR A 251 9.28 -1.71 29.59
N PRO A 252 8.70 -0.58 30.07
CA PRO A 252 7.70 0.18 29.31
C PRO A 252 8.28 0.79 28.03
N LEU A 253 9.56 1.19 28.03
CA LEU A 253 10.21 1.74 26.83
C LEU A 253 10.38 0.67 25.74
N GLY A 254 10.72 -0.59 26.13
CA GLY A 254 10.77 -1.71 25.19
C GLY A 254 9.41 -2.01 24.56
N VAL A 255 8.35 -1.99 25.36
CA VAL A 255 6.95 -2.16 24.86
C VAL A 255 6.56 -1.01 23.93
N LEU A 256 6.84 0.24 24.33
CA LEU A 256 6.59 1.40 23.47
C LEU A 256 7.30 1.28 22.13
N ARG A 257 8.57 0.91 22.15
CA ARG A 257 9.34 0.73 20.91
C ARG A 257 8.75 -0.35 20.02
N HIS A 258 8.32 -1.50 20.59
CA HIS A 258 7.68 -2.58 19.83
C HIS A 258 6.39 -2.11 19.16
N VAL A 259 5.50 -1.47 19.93
CA VAL A 259 4.22 -0.95 19.42
C VAL A 259 4.44 0.13 18.35
N LEU A 260 5.34 1.07 18.59
CA LEU A 260 5.65 2.14 17.62
C LEU A 260 6.16 1.54 16.31
N LYS A 261 7.13 0.62 16.37
CA LYS A 261 7.71 -0.03 15.19
C LYS A 261 6.66 -0.82 14.39
N GLY A 262 5.77 -1.55 15.06
CA GLY A 262 4.68 -2.26 14.42
C GLY A 262 3.74 -1.32 13.67
N ASN A 263 3.33 -0.23 14.32
CA ASN A 263 2.47 0.78 13.70
C ASN A 263 3.17 1.56 12.58
N THR A 264 4.45 1.90 12.71
CA THR A 264 5.24 2.52 11.64
C THR A 264 5.27 1.62 10.41
N GLY A 265 5.56 0.31 10.56
CA GLY A 265 5.54 -0.65 9.45
C GLY A 265 4.17 -0.78 8.79
N ALA A 266 3.09 -0.78 9.57
CA ALA A 266 1.74 -0.82 9.04
C ALA A 266 1.40 0.44 8.21
N LEU A 267 1.76 1.64 8.70
CA LEU A 267 1.56 2.88 7.94
C LEU A 267 2.42 2.94 6.67
N GLU A 268 3.67 2.47 6.71
CA GLU A 268 4.55 2.39 5.53
C GLU A 268 3.98 1.47 4.45
N THR A 269 3.42 0.32 4.86
CA THR A 269 2.75 -0.61 3.94
C THR A 269 1.53 0.06 3.29
N ARG A 270 0.69 0.74 4.07
CA ARG A 270 -0.48 1.49 3.54
C ARG A 270 -0.05 2.61 2.60
N LEU A 271 1.00 3.36 2.94
CA LEU A 271 1.52 4.42 2.10
C LEU A 271 2.02 3.89 0.75
N THR A 272 2.63 2.71 0.73
CA THR A 272 3.03 2.02 -0.50
C THR A 272 1.82 1.74 -1.39
N VAL A 273 0.72 1.23 -0.84
CA VAL A 273 -0.53 1.01 -1.60
C VAL A 273 -1.07 2.31 -2.19
N VAL A 274 -1.13 3.38 -1.37
CA VAL A 274 -1.59 4.71 -1.82
C VAL A 274 -0.70 5.26 -2.94
N HIS A 275 0.61 5.06 -2.87
CA HIS A 275 1.55 5.48 -3.92
C HIS A 275 1.34 4.69 -5.22
N GLU A 276 1.12 3.37 -5.15
CA GLU A 276 0.84 2.55 -6.33
C GLU A 276 -0.48 2.94 -6.99
N ASP A 277 -1.55 3.10 -6.20
CA ASP A 277 -2.84 3.59 -6.70
C ASP A 277 -2.70 4.97 -7.39
N SER A 278 -1.94 5.88 -6.78
CA SER A 278 -1.66 7.20 -7.36
C SER A 278 -0.81 7.14 -8.65
N ARG A 279 0.02 6.11 -8.80
CA ARG A 279 0.80 5.87 -10.03
C ARG A 279 -0.10 5.40 -11.15
N VAL A 280 -1.02 4.47 -10.88
CA VAL A 280 -2.00 3.99 -11.86
C VAL A 280 -2.90 5.13 -12.34
N LEU A 281 -3.41 5.97 -11.43
CA LEU A 281 -4.22 7.13 -11.83
C LEU A 281 -3.47 8.13 -12.71
N ARG A 282 -2.18 8.35 -12.44
CA ARG A 282 -1.33 9.19 -13.32
C ARG A 282 -1.13 8.56 -14.69
N SER A 283 -0.87 7.23 -14.74
CA SER A 283 -0.78 6.49 -16.01
C SER A 283 -2.05 6.66 -16.84
N ILE A 284 -3.22 6.50 -16.22
CA ILE A 284 -4.51 6.70 -16.89
C ILE A 284 -4.65 8.13 -17.43
N ARG A 285 -4.28 9.14 -16.64
CA ARG A 285 -4.30 10.56 -17.08
C ARG A 285 -3.38 10.83 -18.27
N ASP A 286 -2.16 10.28 -18.23
CA ASP A 286 -1.19 10.40 -19.31
C ASP A 286 -1.68 9.70 -20.58
N GLN A 287 -2.30 8.52 -20.47
CA GLN A 287 -2.95 7.81 -21.57
C GLN A 287 -4.10 8.62 -22.17
N LEU A 288 -4.93 9.27 -21.35
CA LEU A 288 -6.01 10.14 -21.82
C LEU A 288 -5.46 11.34 -22.63
N ALA A 289 -4.43 12.01 -22.10
CA ALA A 289 -3.81 13.14 -22.80
C ALA A 289 -3.17 12.71 -24.13
N GLN A 290 -2.53 11.55 -24.17
CA GLN A 290 -1.96 11.00 -25.40
C GLN A 290 -3.06 10.61 -26.40
N TYR A 291 -4.13 9.96 -25.91
CA TYR A 291 -5.29 9.60 -26.70
C TYR A 291 -5.95 10.81 -27.34
N SER A 292 -6.12 11.90 -26.60
CA SER A 292 -6.68 13.17 -27.13
C SER A 292 -5.89 13.69 -28.33
N LYS A 293 -4.56 13.68 -28.25
CA LYS A 293 -3.66 14.08 -29.34
C LYS A 293 -3.77 13.17 -30.56
N GLU A 294 -3.80 11.86 -30.34
CA GLU A 294 -3.95 10.86 -31.41
C GLU A 294 -5.30 11.00 -32.13
N MET A 295 -6.37 11.20 -31.36
CA MET A 295 -7.71 11.41 -31.90
C MET A 295 -7.79 12.67 -32.78
N GLN A 296 -7.16 13.78 -32.35
CA GLN A 296 -7.06 15.00 -33.16
C GLN A 296 -6.30 14.73 -34.47
N ALA A 297 -5.15 14.07 -34.38
CA ALA A 297 -4.33 13.75 -35.56
C ALA A 297 -5.09 12.82 -36.54
N ASP A 298 -5.74 11.77 -36.01
CA ASP A 298 -6.48 10.81 -36.83
C ASP A 298 -7.75 11.42 -37.47
N SER A 299 -8.36 12.43 -36.83
CA SER A 299 -9.53 13.12 -37.38
C SER A 299 -9.23 13.87 -38.70
N GLU A 300 -8.00 14.32 -38.91
CA GLU A 300 -7.59 15.05 -40.12
C GLU A 300 -7.82 14.24 -41.42
N ARG A 301 -7.76 12.91 -41.37
CA ARG A 301 -8.06 12.07 -42.54
C ARG A 301 -9.51 12.27 -43.04
N TYR A 302 -10.47 12.46 -42.12
CA TYR A 302 -11.86 12.72 -42.51
C TYR A 302 -12.04 14.10 -43.11
N LEU A 303 -11.28 15.10 -42.65
CA LEU A 303 -11.23 16.43 -43.28
C LEU A 303 -10.64 16.36 -44.69
N ILE A 304 -9.65 15.50 -44.94
CA ILE A 304 -9.12 15.24 -46.27
C ILE A 304 -10.18 14.54 -47.16
N GLU A 305 -10.89 13.56 -46.65
CA GLU A 305 -11.98 12.91 -47.39
C GLU A 305 -13.08 13.92 -47.79
N MET A 306 -13.48 14.79 -46.87
CA MET A 306 -14.44 15.86 -47.13
C MET A 306 -13.91 16.84 -48.20
N ARG A 307 -12.65 17.24 -48.11
CA ARG A 307 -11.98 18.09 -49.10
C ARG A 307 -12.02 17.44 -50.47
N ASN A 308 -11.80 16.14 -50.58
CA ASN A 308 -11.86 15.41 -51.83
C ASN A 308 -13.27 15.45 -52.46
N VAL A 309 -14.32 15.35 -51.64
CA VAL A 309 -15.69 15.52 -52.13
C VAL A 309 -15.92 16.91 -52.69
N LEU A 310 -15.46 17.96 -51.99
CA LEU A 310 -15.57 19.35 -52.42
C LEU A 310 -14.71 19.65 -53.67
N TYR A 311 -13.53 19.05 -53.77
CA TYR A 311 -12.68 19.15 -54.95
C TYR A 311 -13.33 18.51 -56.17
N GLU A 312 -14.00 17.37 -56.01
CA GLU A 312 -14.74 16.74 -57.08
C GLU A 312 -15.96 17.58 -57.54
N LEU A 313 -16.63 18.21 -56.55
CA LEU A 313 -17.71 19.19 -56.83
C LEU A 313 -17.17 20.39 -57.61
N GLU A 314 -16.05 20.95 -57.24
CA GLU A 314 -15.38 22.05 -57.93
C GLU A 314 -15.03 21.67 -59.38
N ARG A 315 -14.47 20.48 -59.58
CA ARG A 315 -14.11 19.95 -60.90
C ARG A 315 -15.35 19.77 -61.78
N ARG A 316 -16.43 19.21 -61.24
CA ARG A 316 -17.71 19.07 -61.96
C ARG A 316 -18.29 20.43 -62.31
N GLY A 317 -18.26 21.39 -61.40
CA GLY A 317 -18.73 22.76 -61.62
C GLY A 317 -17.95 23.46 -62.71
N ARG A 318 -16.64 23.43 -62.68
CA ARG A 318 -15.77 24.02 -63.74
C ARG A 318 -16.10 23.43 -65.11
N SER A 319 -16.18 22.11 -65.21
CA SER A 319 -16.52 21.42 -66.46
C SER A 319 -17.91 21.79 -66.94
N TRP A 320 -18.87 21.93 -66.02
CA TRP A 320 -20.25 22.33 -66.34
C TRP A 320 -20.29 23.76 -66.89
N PHE A 321 -19.62 24.74 -66.27
CA PHE A 321 -19.53 26.12 -66.76
C PHE A 321 -18.88 26.18 -68.13
N GLU A 322 -17.81 25.42 -68.37
CA GLU A 322 -17.11 25.34 -69.65
C GLU A 322 -17.98 24.77 -70.77
N ARG A 323 -18.83 23.81 -70.47
CA ARG A 323 -19.75 23.20 -71.48
C ARG A 323 -21.02 24.01 -71.66
N THR A 324 -21.56 24.60 -70.61
CA THR A 324 -22.90 25.22 -70.59
C THR A 324 -22.85 26.69 -71.00
N ILE A 325 -21.83 27.43 -70.59
CA ILE A 325 -21.70 28.85 -70.92
C ILE A 325 -20.99 29.00 -72.28
N ARG A 326 -21.78 28.77 -73.32
CA ARG A 326 -21.33 28.92 -74.74
C ARG A 326 -22.40 29.67 -75.50
N ILE A 327 -22.01 30.31 -76.58
CA ILE A 327 -22.91 31.10 -77.49
C ILE A 327 -24.10 30.23 -77.94
N GLY A 328 -23.87 28.97 -78.29
CA GLY A 328 -24.91 28.07 -78.77
C GLY A 328 -25.97 27.72 -77.74
N ASN A 329 -25.74 27.95 -76.43
CA ASN A 329 -26.67 27.66 -75.37
C ASN A 329 -27.44 28.89 -74.83
N ALA A 330 -27.37 30.03 -75.52
CA ALA A 330 -27.97 31.29 -75.05
C ALA A 330 -29.46 31.19 -74.74
N PHE A 331 -30.20 30.42 -75.50
CA PHE A 331 -31.65 30.12 -75.22
C PHE A 331 -31.90 29.35 -73.94
N PHE A 332 -31.05 28.36 -73.65
CA PHE A 332 -31.12 27.60 -72.41
C PHE A 332 -30.79 28.47 -71.19
N LEU A 333 -29.77 29.29 -71.29
CA LEU A 333 -29.31 30.19 -70.25
C LEU A 333 -30.32 31.28 -69.84
N ARG A 334 -31.34 31.50 -70.68
CA ARG A 334 -32.43 32.44 -70.41
C ARG A 334 -33.46 31.88 -69.42
N ASN A 335 -33.58 30.53 -69.28
CA ASN A 335 -34.47 29.88 -68.32
C ASN A 335 -33.74 29.56 -67.06
N LYS A 336 -33.93 30.40 -66.03
CA LYS A 336 -33.28 30.29 -64.71
C LYS A 336 -33.53 28.94 -64.06
N ASP A 337 -34.78 28.48 -64.02
CA ASP A 337 -35.14 27.25 -63.37
C ASP A 337 -34.56 26.01 -64.05
N ALA A 338 -34.51 26.00 -65.38
CA ALA A 338 -33.87 24.94 -66.13
C ALA A 338 -32.35 24.88 -65.91
N VAL A 339 -31.69 26.03 -65.83
CA VAL A 339 -30.26 26.14 -65.52
C VAL A 339 -29.98 25.64 -64.11
N GLU A 340 -30.77 26.09 -63.15
CA GLU A 340 -30.65 25.70 -61.73
C GLU A 340 -30.87 24.21 -61.52
N ASN A 341 -31.92 23.65 -62.05
CA ASN A 341 -32.20 22.22 -61.96
C ASN A 341 -31.09 21.37 -62.60
N ARG A 342 -30.60 21.79 -63.77
CA ARG A 342 -29.51 21.08 -64.44
C ARG A 342 -28.18 21.23 -63.69
N PHE A 343 -27.87 22.40 -63.13
CA PHE A 343 -26.71 22.60 -62.29
C PHE A 343 -26.79 21.69 -61.04
N ARG A 344 -27.95 21.64 -60.39
CA ARG A 344 -28.15 20.77 -59.23
C ARG A 344 -27.96 19.29 -59.60
N ALA A 345 -28.54 18.85 -60.72
CA ALA A 345 -28.45 17.46 -61.18
C ALA A 345 -27.04 17.05 -61.67
N GLU A 346 -26.29 17.94 -62.35
CA GLU A 346 -25.01 17.58 -62.97
C GLU A 346 -23.77 17.99 -62.12
N VAL A 347 -23.89 18.98 -61.23
CA VAL A 347 -22.77 19.49 -60.42
C VAL A 347 -22.91 19.10 -58.97
N VAL A 348 -24.03 19.47 -58.36
CA VAL A 348 -24.21 19.21 -56.92
C VAL A 348 -24.38 17.70 -56.66
N GLN A 349 -25.25 17.03 -57.46
CA GLN A 349 -25.48 15.59 -57.39
C GLN A 349 -25.62 15.08 -55.95
N ASP A 350 -24.74 14.16 -55.57
CA ASP A 350 -24.60 13.42 -54.30
C ASP A 350 -23.66 14.08 -53.30
N ALA A 351 -23.08 15.26 -53.58
CA ALA A 351 -22.06 15.88 -52.73
C ALA A 351 -22.57 16.12 -51.28
N PRO A 352 -23.78 16.62 -51.01
CA PRO A 352 -24.28 16.75 -49.65
C PRO A 352 -24.35 15.40 -48.92
N ASP A 353 -24.85 14.35 -49.52
CA ASP A 353 -24.97 13.01 -48.97
C ASP A 353 -23.59 12.37 -48.75
N ALA A 354 -22.63 12.63 -49.65
CA ALA A 354 -21.27 12.16 -49.51
C ALA A 354 -20.57 12.85 -48.33
N ILE A 355 -20.76 14.17 -48.12
CA ILE A 355 -20.23 14.89 -46.94
C ILE A 355 -20.87 14.36 -45.67
N GLU A 356 -22.20 14.19 -45.62
CA GLU A 356 -22.91 13.58 -44.50
C GLU A 356 -22.34 12.19 -44.18
N GLY A 357 -22.08 11.36 -45.17
CA GLY A 357 -21.45 10.05 -45.05
C GLY A 357 -20.05 10.09 -44.48
N VAL A 358 -19.23 11.10 -44.80
CA VAL A 358 -17.90 11.29 -44.19
C VAL A 358 -18.05 11.61 -42.71
N VAL A 359 -18.97 12.50 -42.33
CA VAL A 359 -19.23 12.89 -40.96
C VAL A 359 -19.72 11.69 -40.15
N HIS A 360 -20.64 10.89 -40.66
CA HIS A 360 -21.10 9.66 -40.00
C HIS A 360 -19.93 8.70 -39.71
N ARG A 361 -19.08 8.42 -40.72
CA ARG A 361 -17.89 7.56 -40.51
C ARG A 361 -16.93 8.12 -39.46
N MET A 362 -16.74 9.44 -39.42
CA MET A 362 -15.90 10.10 -38.42
C MET A 362 -16.46 9.92 -37.01
N VAL A 363 -17.77 10.10 -36.82
CA VAL A 363 -18.45 9.92 -35.54
C VAL A 363 -18.40 8.46 -35.08
N ASP A 364 -18.76 7.51 -35.96
CA ASP A 364 -18.69 6.08 -35.65
C ASP A 364 -17.29 5.63 -35.22
N TRP A 365 -16.28 6.11 -35.93
CA TRP A 365 -14.89 5.85 -35.59
C TRP A 365 -14.53 6.44 -34.23
N ALA A 366 -14.92 7.68 -33.93
CA ALA A 366 -14.63 8.35 -32.66
C ALA A 366 -15.26 7.60 -31.48
N VAL A 367 -16.53 7.19 -31.64
CA VAL A 367 -17.27 6.43 -30.65
C VAL A 367 -16.61 5.08 -30.37
N GLN A 368 -16.29 4.30 -31.41
CA GLN A 368 -15.63 3.00 -31.24
C GLN A 368 -14.26 3.12 -30.58
N ARG A 369 -13.55 4.20 -30.87
CA ARG A 369 -12.23 4.45 -30.28
C ARG A 369 -12.35 4.82 -28.80
N ASN A 370 -13.31 5.67 -28.43
CA ASN A 370 -13.63 6.03 -27.06
C ASN A 370 -14.03 4.80 -26.23
N PHE A 371 -14.88 3.95 -26.78
CA PHE A 371 -15.30 2.72 -26.10
C PHE A 371 -14.12 1.79 -25.78
N ARG A 372 -13.16 1.65 -26.70
CA ARG A 372 -11.93 0.88 -26.47
C ARG A 372 -11.08 1.47 -25.35
N LEU A 373 -10.96 2.80 -25.30
CA LEU A 373 -10.22 3.48 -24.23
C LEU A 373 -10.84 3.21 -22.86
N TRP A 374 -12.14 3.41 -22.73
CA TRP A 374 -12.89 3.12 -21.51
C TRP A 374 -12.63 1.69 -21.01
N ARG A 375 -12.78 0.72 -21.89
CA ARG A 375 -12.53 -0.68 -21.55
C ARG A 375 -11.08 -0.91 -21.10
N ALA A 376 -10.10 -0.30 -21.75
CA ALA A 376 -8.69 -0.44 -21.38
C ALA A 376 -8.41 0.14 -19.97
N VAL A 377 -8.91 1.33 -19.66
CA VAL A 377 -8.81 1.97 -18.34
C VAL A 377 -9.41 1.09 -17.24
N PHE A 378 -10.59 0.50 -17.49
CA PHE A 378 -11.21 -0.40 -16.50
C PHE A 378 -10.43 -1.69 -16.29
N THR A 379 -9.96 -2.31 -17.37
CA THR A 379 -9.14 -3.52 -17.28
C THR A 379 -7.85 -3.25 -16.47
N GLU A 380 -7.22 -2.09 -16.65
CA GLU A 380 -6.03 -1.70 -15.88
C GLU A 380 -6.35 -1.51 -14.40
N LEU A 381 -7.45 -0.84 -14.07
CA LEU A 381 -7.91 -0.67 -12.68
C LEU A 381 -8.26 -2.01 -12.00
N GLU A 382 -8.95 -2.90 -12.71
CA GLU A 382 -9.30 -4.23 -12.18
C GLU A 382 -8.04 -5.10 -11.96
N ALA A 383 -7.12 -5.12 -12.92
CA ALA A 383 -5.86 -5.85 -12.82
C ALA A 383 -5.01 -5.35 -11.64
N HIS A 384 -4.95 -4.04 -11.43
CA HIS A 384 -4.25 -3.44 -10.30
C HIS A 384 -4.87 -3.83 -8.96
N THR A 385 -6.19 -3.86 -8.87
CA THR A 385 -6.91 -4.28 -7.66
C THR A 385 -6.69 -5.77 -7.35
N ALA A 386 -6.68 -6.62 -8.37
CA ALA A 386 -6.37 -8.05 -8.22
C ALA A 386 -4.93 -8.26 -7.75
N TRP A 387 -3.96 -7.56 -8.34
CA TRP A 387 -2.56 -7.61 -7.92
C TRP A 387 -2.36 -7.21 -6.45
N LEU A 388 -3.02 -6.16 -5.97
CA LEU A 388 -2.96 -5.74 -4.57
C LEU A 388 -3.49 -6.80 -3.61
N ARG A 389 -4.53 -7.54 -3.98
CA ARG A 389 -5.05 -8.66 -3.19
C ARG A 389 -4.07 -9.83 -3.15
N GLU A 390 -3.48 -10.20 -4.28
CA GLU A 390 -2.54 -11.32 -4.40
C GLU A 390 -1.19 -11.03 -3.73
N SER A 391 -0.71 -9.79 -3.79
CA SER A 391 0.57 -9.38 -3.19
C SER A 391 0.58 -9.34 -1.66
N GLY A 392 -0.59 -9.53 -1.02
CA GLY A 392 -0.72 -9.42 0.44
C GLY A 392 -0.58 -8.00 0.98
N ALA A 393 -0.48 -7.00 0.10
CA ALA A 393 -0.44 -5.59 0.49
C ALA A 393 -1.73 -5.14 1.21
N LEU A 394 -2.81 -5.90 1.01
CA LEU A 394 -4.10 -5.78 1.70
C LEU A 394 -4.28 -6.92 2.71
N ALA A 395 -3.27 -7.19 3.55
CA ALA A 395 -3.34 -8.25 4.56
C ALA A 395 -4.50 -8.02 5.56
N PRO A 396 -5.11 -9.10 6.12
CA PRO A 396 -6.33 -9.02 6.94
C PRO A 396 -6.20 -8.22 8.25
N HIS A 397 -5.02 -7.73 8.58
CA HIS A 397 -4.74 -6.88 9.74
C HIS A 397 -4.65 -5.39 9.40
N SER A 398 -4.76 -5.02 8.12
CA SER A 398 -4.85 -3.62 7.72
C SER A 398 -6.28 -3.12 7.93
N ASP A 399 -6.39 -1.90 8.44
CA ASP A 399 -7.60 -1.18 8.81
C ASP A 399 -8.78 -1.45 7.85
N THR A 400 -9.80 -2.13 8.36
CA THR A 400 -11.01 -2.49 7.60
C THR A 400 -11.72 -1.28 7.01
N GLU A 401 -11.59 -0.10 7.62
CA GLU A 401 -12.21 1.13 7.16
C GLU A 401 -11.53 1.67 5.89
N PHE A 402 -10.20 1.64 5.82
CA PHE A 402 -9.46 2.03 4.61
C PHE A 402 -9.80 1.12 3.42
N GLN A 403 -9.80 -0.20 3.64
CA GLN A 403 -10.14 -1.17 2.60
C GLN A 403 -11.59 -1.01 2.14
N TYR A 404 -12.53 -0.84 3.08
CA TYR A 404 -13.94 -0.63 2.80
C TYR A 404 -14.16 0.64 1.96
N ASN A 405 -13.58 1.77 2.36
CA ASN A 405 -13.71 3.04 1.64
C ASN A 405 -13.11 2.96 0.24
N ARG A 406 -11.97 2.26 0.10
CA ARG A 406 -11.32 2.03 -1.19
C ARG A 406 -12.20 1.16 -2.09
N GLU A 407 -12.72 0.03 -1.61
CA GLU A 407 -13.58 -0.89 -2.37
C GLU A 407 -14.92 -0.24 -2.73
N GLU A 408 -15.52 0.54 -1.83
CA GLU A 408 -16.74 1.29 -2.10
C GLU A 408 -16.52 2.35 -3.20
N LEU A 409 -15.40 3.07 -3.17
CA LEU A 409 -15.05 4.01 -4.23
C LEU A 409 -14.81 3.33 -5.57
N PHE A 410 -14.13 2.18 -5.61
CA PHE A 410 -13.98 1.38 -6.83
C PHE A 410 -15.33 0.89 -7.38
N THR A 411 -16.23 0.44 -6.52
CA THR A 411 -17.58 0.02 -6.93
C THR A 411 -18.37 1.20 -7.49
N ARG A 412 -18.28 2.36 -6.85
CA ARG A 412 -18.90 3.61 -7.33
C ARG A 412 -18.29 4.13 -8.63
N LEU A 413 -17.03 3.82 -8.93
CA LEU A 413 -16.41 4.09 -10.21
C LEU A 413 -16.95 3.17 -11.32
N ARG A 414 -17.23 1.93 -10.98
CA ARG A 414 -17.70 0.91 -11.93
C ARG A 414 -19.15 1.12 -12.38
N GLU A 415 -20.06 1.38 -11.44
CA GLU A 415 -21.51 1.47 -11.70
C GLU A 415 -21.89 2.54 -12.75
N PRO A 416 -21.40 3.81 -12.69
CA PRO A 416 -21.70 4.81 -13.71
C PRO A 416 -21.18 4.46 -15.09
N VAL A 417 -20.10 3.68 -15.16
CA VAL A 417 -19.47 3.29 -16.43
C VAL A 417 -20.20 2.13 -17.07
N GLU A 418 -20.52 1.07 -16.34
CA GLU A 418 -21.34 -0.03 -16.85
C GLU A 418 -22.68 0.53 -17.35
N LYS A 419 -23.33 1.38 -16.56
CA LYS A 419 -24.60 2.03 -16.95
C LYS A 419 -24.45 2.90 -18.21
N ARG A 420 -23.36 3.66 -18.35
CA ARG A 420 -23.12 4.45 -19.56
C ARG A 420 -22.72 3.61 -20.76
N LEU A 421 -22.03 2.50 -20.56
CA LEU A 421 -21.74 1.55 -21.65
C LEU A 421 -23.03 0.92 -22.20
N ASP A 422 -24.01 0.65 -21.32
CA ASP A 422 -25.32 0.11 -21.70
C ASP A 422 -26.27 1.18 -22.27
N GLU A 423 -26.21 2.42 -21.76
CA GLU A 423 -27.02 3.57 -22.20
C GLU A 423 -26.40 4.35 -23.37
N PHE A 424 -25.19 3.97 -23.84
CA PHE A 424 -24.47 4.70 -24.87
C PHE A 424 -25.15 4.55 -26.23
N ASP A 425 -26.02 5.51 -26.56
CA ASP A 425 -26.71 5.62 -27.84
C ASP A 425 -25.82 6.37 -28.86
N THR A 426 -25.05 5.59 -29.61
CA THR A 426 -24.18 6.05 -30.70
C THR A 426 -24.93 6.97 -31.68
N GLU A 427 -26.21 6.70 -31.91
CA GLU A 427 -27.04 7.50 -32.80
C GLU A 427 -27.38 8.88 -32.22
N ARG A 428 -27.51 9.03 -30.90
CA ARG A 428 -27.91 10.28 -30.29
C ARG A 428 -26.77 11.32 -30.33
N GLU A 429 -25.55 10.92 -30.01
CA GLU A 429 -24.39 11.82 -30.07
C GLU A 429 -23.95 12.11 -31.50
N ALA A 430 -24.06 11.13 -32.41
CA ALA A 430 -23.84 11.35 -33.82
C ALA A 430 -24.83 12.36 -34.42
N ARG A 431 -26.10 12.31 -34.01
CA ARG A 431 -27.15 13.22 -34.52
C ARG A 431 -26.81 14.71 -34.30
N GLU A 432 -26.24 15.10 -33.20
CA GLU A 432 -25.93 16.51 -32.91
C GLU A 432 -24.88 17.06 -33.88
N ILE A 433 -23.79 16.30 -34.12
CA ILE A 433 -22.72 16.69 -35.05
C ILE A 433 -23.25 16.67 -36.49
N VAL A 434 -23.95 15.59 -36.87
CA VAL A 434 -24.51 15.40 -38.21
C VAL A 434 -25.53 16.49 -38.52
N THR A 435 -26.41 16.84 -37.56
CA THR A 435 -27.41 17.91 -37.75
C THR A 435 -26.72 19.28 -37.96
N SER A 436 -25.73 19.63 -37.15
CA SER A 436 -25.00 20.90 -37.31
C SER A 436 -24.27 21.01 -38.67
N VAL A 437 -23.66 19.91 -39.11
CA VAL A 437 -22.98 19.87 -40.43
C VAL A 437 -24.01 19.87 -41.55
N LYS A 438 -25.11 19.14 -41.42
CA LYS A 438 -26.21 19.10 -42.40
C LYS A 438 -26.84 20.47 -42.61
N GLU A 439 -27.12 21.21 -41.53
CA GLU A 439 -27.59 22.59 -41.57
C GLU A 439 -26.60 23.52 -42.30
N ALA A 440 -25.30 23.43 -41.98
CA ALA A 440 -24.26 24.21 -42.63
C ALA A 440 -24.16 23.88 -44.14
N VAL A 441 -24.21 22.60 -44.49
CA VAL A 441 -24.19 22.14 -45.88
C VAL A 441 -25.46 22.57 -46.62
N MET A 442 -26.63 22.38 -46.04
CA MET A 442 -27.90 22.78 -46.64
C MET A 442 -27.98 24.29 -46.82
N THR A 443 -27.52 25.08 -45.89
CA THR A 443 -27.43 26.55 -46.00
C THR A 443 -26.51 26.98 -47.11
N ALA A 444 -25.33 26.36 -47.20
CA ALA A 444 -24.36 26.67 -48.26
C ALA A 444 -24.91 26.31 -49.67
N PHE A 445 -25.53 25.15 -49.80
CA PHE A 445 -26.09 24.69 -51.08
C PHE A 445 -27.48 25.29 -51.38
N GLY A 446 -28.30 25.61 -50.36
CA GLY A 446 -29.66 26.13 -50.53
C GLY A 446 -29.71 27.63 -50.88
N VAL A 447 -28.88 28.48 -50.29
CA VAL A 447 -28.99 29.93 -50.39
C VAL A 447 -27.82 30.56 -51.16
N ASN A 448 -26.61 30.10 -50.98
CA ASN A 448 -25.41 30.81 -51.47
C ASN A 448 -24.85 30.29 -52.82
N ILE A 449 -24.96 29.00 -53.11
CA ILE A 449 -24.44 28.47 -54.40
C ILE A 449 -25.42 28.72 -55.54
N LEU A 450 -26.73 28.72 -55.22
CA LEU A 450 -27.79 29.04 -56.21
C LEU A 450 -28.00 30.56 -56.38
N ALA A 451 -27.57 31.38 -55.42
CA ALA A 451 -27.55 32.85 -55.54
C ALA A 451 -26.41 33.40 -56.41
N ILE A 452 -25.63 32.54 -57.06
CA ILE A 452 -24.85 32.97 -58.19
C ILE A 452 -25.85 33.48 -59.21
N GLY A 453 -25.95 34.80 -59.39
CA GLY A 453 -26.90 35.47 -60.27
C GLY A 453 -26.83 35.00 -61.72
N LEU A 454 -26.96 33.68 -61.94
CA LEU A 454 -26.93 33.05 -63.24
C LEU A 454 -28.08 33.54 -64.14
N GLY A 455 -29.22 33.93 -63.56
CA GLY A 455 -30.36 34.43 -64.32
C GLY A 455 -30.36 35.92 -64.60
N GLY A 456 -29.88 36.78 -63.67
CA GLY A 456 -29.98 38.23 -63.84
C GLY A 456 -28.92 38.83 -64.79
N ILE A 457 -27.76 38.20 -64.84
CA ILE A 457 -26.61 38.76 -65.58
C ILE A 457 -26.65 38.38 -67.05
N ILE A 458 -27.18 37.20 -67.39
CA ILE A 458 -27.28 36.74 -68.74
C ILE A 458 -28.49 37.41 -69.44
N VAL A 459 -29.58 37.64 -68.73
CA VAL A 459 -30.75 38.38 -69.19
C VAL A 459 -30.38 39.85 -69.51
N ALA A 460 -29.61 40.55 -68.63
CA ALA A 460 -29.19 41.91 -68.84
C ALA A 460 -28.24 42.06 -70.07
N ALA A 461 -27.33 41.09 -70.28
CA ALA A 461 -26.42 41.14 -71.44
C ALA A 461 -27.13 40.82 -72.76
N VAL A 462 -28.24 40.09 -72.74
CA VAL A 462 -29.00 39.74 -73.94
C VAL A 462 -30.09 40.79 -74.24
N THR A 463 -30.72 41.35 -73.17
CA THR A 463 -31.79 42.36 -73.41
C THR A 463 -31.32 43.73 -73.77
N THR A 464 -30.13 44.17 -73.31
CA THR A 464 -29.50 45.45 -73.75
C THR A 464 -28.97 45.42 -75.19
N ALA A 465 -28.83 44.24 -75.76
CA ALA A 465 -28.28 44.10 -77.12
C ALA A 465 -29.34 44.00 -78.25
N VAL A 466 -30.63 43.96 -77.88
CA VAL A 466 -31.72 43.67 -78.85
C VAL A 466 -32.53 44.93 -79.21
N LEU A 467 -32.33 46.07 -78.53
CA LEU A 467 -33.13 47.27 -78.76
C LEU A 467 -32.28 48.41 -79.38
N ASP A 468 -31.70 48.24 -80.42
CA ASP A 468 -31.39 49.24 -81.51
C ASP A 468 -30.23 48.73 -82.34
N PHE A 469 -30.44 48.50 -83.57
CA PHE A 469 -29.67 48.93 -84.74
C PHE A 469 -29.83 47.97 -85.92
N THR A 470 -30.18 48.57 -86.99
CA THR A 470 -30.21 48.03 -88.38
C THR A 470 -28.78 47.94 -88.95
N GLY A 471 -28.42 46.78 -89.51
CA GLY A 471 -27.31 46.69 -90.44
C GLY A 471 -26.22 45.64 -90.15
N VAL A 472 -25.59 45.12 -91.18
CA VAL A 472 -24.57 44.04 -91.18
C VAL A 472 -23.33 44.34 -90.32
N LEU A 473 -23.03 45.63 -90.07
CA LEU A 473 -21.91 46.08 -89.22
C LEU A 473 -22.13 45.74 -87.69
N THR A 474 -23.39 45.72 -87.29
CA THR A 474 -23.72 45.43 -85.92
C THR A 474 -23.67 43.92 -85.64
N ALA A 475 -23.99 43.05 -86.56
CA ALA A 475 -23.84 41.62 -86.42
C ALA A 475 -22.38 41.18 -86.19
N THR A 476 -21.41 41.90 -86.82
CA THR A 476 -19.98 41.61 -86.65
C THR A 476 -19.44 42.15 -85.32
N LEU A 477 -19.89 43.33 -84.87
CA LEU A 477 -19.58 43.85 -83.54
C LEU A 477 -20.20 42.97 -82.41
N PHE A 478 -21.43 42.49 -82.65
CA PHE A 478 -22.07 41.55 -81.73
C PHE A 478 -21.37 40.16 -81.67
N ALA A 479 -20.86 39.69 -82.80
CA ALA A 479 -20.10 38.45 -82.85
C ALA A 479 -18.75 38.61 -82.13
N ILE A 480 -18.06 39.78 -82.30
CA ILE A 480 -16.79 40.08 -81.59
C ILE A 480 -17.03 40.34 -80.11
N ALA A 481 -18.08 41.10 -79.72
CA ALA A 481 -18.46 41.32 -78.31
C ALA A 481 -18.88 40.03 -77.64
N GLY A 482 -19.71 39.21 -78.31
CA GLY A 482 -20.07 37.89 -77.80
C GLY A 482 -18.88 36.93 -77.65
N TRP A 483 -17.94 37.01 -78.60
CA TRP A 483 -16.72 36.19 -78.58
C TRP A 483 -15.75 36.55 -77.45
N LEU A 484 -15.70 37.84 -77.05
CA LEU A 484 -14.85 38.34 -75.95
C LEU A 484 -15.55 38.35 -74.59
N ILE A 485 -16.83 38.71 -74.50
CA ILE A 485 -17.58 38.88 -73.26
C ILE A 485 -17.94 37.52 -72.62
N ILE A 486 -18.35 36.55 -73.42
CA ILE A 486 -18.77 35.26 -72.90
C ILE A 486 -17.59 34.47 -72.21
N PRO A 487 -16.40 34.39 -72.87
CA PRO A 487 -15.23 33.78 -72.22
C PRO A 487 -14.77 34.49 -70.95
N ALA A 488 -14.78 35.83 -70.95
CA ALA A 488 -14.38 36.63 -69.79
C ALA A 488 -15.37 36.41 -68.63
N ARG A 489 -16.67 36.45 -68.94
CA ARG A 489 -17.73 36.20 -67.91
C ARG A 489 -17.72 34.77 -67.41
N ARG A 490 -17.48 33.77 -68.23
CA ARG A 490 -17.29 32.38 -67.88
C ARG A 490 -16.14 32.21 -66.91
N ARG A 491 -14.98 32.79 -67.16
CA ARG A 491 -13.83 32.74 -66.28
C ARG A 491 -14.13 33.40 -64.92
N HIS A 492 -14.87 34.52 -64.95
CA HIS A 492 -15.29 35.17 -63.70
C HIS A 492 -16.20 34.29 -62.84
N LEU A 493 -17.21 33.64 -63.46
CA LEU A 493 -18.13 32.73 -62.78
C LEU A 493 -17.45 31.47 -62.22
N ILE A 494 -16.48 30.92 -62.98
CA ILE A 494 -15.67 29.81 -62.52
C ILE A 494 -14.89 30.21 -61.27
N LYS A 495 -14.17 31.37 -61.32
CA LYS A 495 -13.42 31.86 -60.14
C LYS A 495 -14.30 32.16 -58.95
N GLU A 496 -15.47 32.74 -59.15
CA GLU A 496 -16.45 32.98 -58.09
C GLU A 496 -16.95 31.68 -57.44
N PHE A 497 -17.25 30.67 -58.26
CA PHE A 497 -17.65 29.35 -57.80
C PHE A 497 -16.53 28.65 -57.04
N GLU A 498 -15.27 28.63 -57.58
CA GLU A 498 -14.10 28.09 -56.93
C GLU A 498 -13.87 28.77 -55.57
N GLY A 499 -14.00 30.10 -55.52
CA GLY A 499 -13.88 30.85 -54.27
C GLY A 499 -14.95 30.53 -53.25
N LYS A 500 -16.20 30.23 -53.67
CA LYS A 500 -17.27 29.79 -52.78
C LYS A 500 -17.05 28.39 -52.27
N ILE A 501 -16.56 27.45 -53.10
CA ILE A 501 -16.23 26.09 -52.68
C ILE A 501 -15.04 26.11 -51.71
N SER A 502 -14.01 26.93 -51.97
CA SER A 502 -12.87 27.08 -51.05
C SER A 502 -13.33 27.56 -49.65
N ARG A 503 -14.16 28.61 -49.60
CA ARG A 503 -14.73 29.10 -48.33
C ARG A 503 -15.56 28.05 -47.65
N LEU A 504 -16.43 27.34 -48.37
CA LEU A 504 -17.24 26.25 -47.82
C LEU A 504 -16.34 25.15 -47.23
N ASN A 505 -15.23 24.80 -47.87
CA ASN A 505 -14.26 23.84 -47.35
C ASN A 505 -13.61 24.33 -46.05
N GLU A 506 -13.21 25.61 -46.01
CA GLU A 506 -12.64 26.22 -44.81
C GLU A 506 -13.64 26.25 -43.63
N ASP A 507 -14.89 26.69 -43.91
CA ASP A 507 -15.97 26.79 -42.92
C ASP A 507 -16.35 25.41 -42.36
N LEU A 508 -16.52 24.41 -43.25
CA LEU A 508 -16.85 23.03 -42.82
C LEU A 508 -15.69 22.39 -42.06
N ALA A 509 -14.46 22.59 -42.50
CA ALA A 509 -13.30 22.06 -41.80
C ALA A 509 -13.16 22.68 -40.39
N ALA A 510 -13.35 23.99 -40.27
CA ALA A 510 -13.32 24.70 -39.00
C ALA A 510 -14.44 24.24 -38.07
N LEU A 511 -15.69 24.08 -38.58
CA LEU A 511 -16.84 23.60 -37.84
C LEU A 511 -16.62 22.18 -37.33
N LEU A 512 -16.15 21.27 -38.19
CA LEU A 512 -15.89 19.88 -37.81
C LEU A 512 -14.80 19.77 -36.74
N ARG A 513 -13.68 20.51 -36.91
CA ARG A 513 -12.64 20.55 -35.87
C ARG A 513 -13.18 21.04 -34.53
N ALA A 514 -13.87 22.18 -34.53
CA ALA A 514 -14.40 22.78 -33.32
C ALA A 514 -15.39 21.81 -32.62
N LYS A 515 -16.29 21.18 -33.35
CA LYS A 515 -17.26 20.21 -32.81
C LYS A 515 -16.58 18.93 -32.31
N PHE A 516 -15.59 18.45 -33.04
CA PHE A 516 -14.82 17.28 -32.63
C PHE A 516 -14.00 17.55 -31.34
N GLU A 517 -13.31 18.71 -31.27
CA GLU A 517 -12.58 19.13 -30.08
C GLU A 517 -13.51 19.32 -28.87
N GLU A 518 -14.69 19.94 -29.09
CA GLU A 518 -15.71 20.09 -28.04
C GLU A 518 -16.15 18.73 -27.48
N GLN A 519 -16.44 17.76 -28.35
CA GLN A 519 -16.84 16.42 -27.95
C GLN A 519 -15.73 15.67 -27.24
N LEU A 520 -14.51 15.75 -27.77
CA LEU A 520 -13.35 15.11 -27.16
C LEU A 520 -13.09 15.65 -25.75
N ALA A 521 -13.14 16.98 -25.56
CA ALA A 521 -13.02 17.60 -24.24
C ALA A 521 -14.14 17.19 -23.28
N ARG A 522 -15.39 17.03 -23.77
CA ARG A 522 -16.51 16.50 -22.96
C ARG A 522 -16.21 15.08 -22.47
N TYR A 523 -15.71 14.19 -23.32
CA TYR A 523 -15.36 12.81 -22.94
C TYR A 523 -14.20 12.77 -21.94
N GLU A 524 -13.17 13.57 -22.15
CA GLU A 524 -12.04 13.69 -21.24
C GLU A 524 -12.48 14.17 -19.85
N ASN A 525 -13.29 15.24 -19.80
CA ASN A 525 -13.82 15.76 -18.53
C ASN A 525 -14.72 14.75 -17.82
N GLN A 526 -15.56 14.00 -18.52
CA GLN A 526 -16.40 12.98 -17.93
C GLN A 526 -15.58 11.85 -17.28
N LEU A 527 -14.47 11.44 -17.92
CA LEU A 527 -13.54 10.46 -17.35
C LEU A 527 -12.84 11.01 -16.10
N LEU A 528 -12.37 12.25 -16.15
CA LEU A 528 -11.72 12.89 -15.02
C LEU A 528 -12.68 13.10 -13.84
N GLU A 529 -13.95 13.46 -14.10
CA GLU A 529 -14.98 13.58 -13.06
C GLU A 529 -15.24 12.25 -12.34
N VAL A 530 -15.22 11.14 -13.07
CA VAL A 530 -15.38 9.80 -12.48
C VAL A 530 -14.19 9.44 -11.59
N VAL A 531 -12.97 9.80 -11.98
CA VAL A 531 -11.73 9.46 -11.25
C VAL A 531 -11.44 10.44 -10.09
N ALA A 532 -11.90 11.69 -10.18
CA ALA A 532 -11.60 12.74 -9.20
C ALA A 532 -11.94 12.43 -7.73
N PRO A 533 -13.04 11.73 -7.37
CA PRO A 533 -13.30 11.36 -5.98
C PRO A 533 -12.24 10.43 -5.41
N TYR A 534 -11.78 9.46 -6.20
CA TYR A 534 -10.74 8.53 -5.78
C TYR A 534 -9.37 9.22 -5.64
N GLU A 535 -9.04 10.10 -6.55
CA GLU A 535 -7.81 10.90 -6.49
C GLU A 535 -7.76 11.77 -5.21
N ARG A 536 -8.86 12.48 -4.88
CA ARG A 536 -8.98 13.26 -3.64
C ARG A 536 -8.88 12.40 -2.37
N PHE A 537 -9.44 11.19 -2.41
CA PHE A 537 -9.30 10.22 -1.32
C PHE A 537 -7.83 9.83 -1.12
N LEU A 538 -7.11 9.48 -2.20
CA LEU A 538 -5.70 9.09 -2.12
C LEU A 538 -4.81 10.25 -1.63
N GLU A 539 -5.07 11.48 -2.06
CA GLU A 539 -4.34 12.67 -1.59
C GLU A 539 -4.55 12.90 -0.09
N THR A 540 -5.80 12.79 0.37
CA THR A 540 -6.15 12.95 1.78
C THR A 540 -5.51 11.86 2.65
N GLU A 541 -5.61 10.59 2.22
CA GLU A 541 -5.02 9.45 2.91
C GLU A 541 -3.49 9.54 2.93
N ARG A 542 -2.86 9.92 1.82
CA ARG A 542 -1.41 10.14 1.77
C ARG A 542 -0.96 11.16 2.80
N ALA A 543 -1.61 12.32 2.84
CA ALA A 543 -1.26 13.39 3.79
C ALA A 543 -1.43 12.93 5.25
N LYS A 544 -2.51 12.18 5.56
CA LYS A 544 -2.77 11.59 6.87
C LYS A 544 -1.67 10.59 7.26
N LEU A 545 -1.31 9.67 6.35
CA LEU A 545 -0.30 8.64 6.59
C LEU A 545 1.10 9.23 6.74
N GLU A 546 1.50 10.19 5.89
CA GLU A 546 2.78 10.91 5.99
C GLU A 546 2.89 11.66 7.32
N SER A 547 1.84 12.37 7.74
CA SER A 547 1.79 13.06 9.04
C SER A 547 1.91 12.07 10.20
N GLY A 548 1.18 10.94 10.14
CA GLY A 548 1.25 9.88 11.12
C GLY A 548 2.66 9.27 11.24
N LEU A 549 3.32 9.00 10.11
CA LEU A 549 4.70 8.49 10.08
C LEU A 549 5.70 9.45 10.70
N VAL A 550 5.58 10.75 10.44
CA VAL A 550 6.44 11.77 11.07
C VAL A 550 6.27 11.76 12.58
N ALA A 551 5.02 11.70 13.07
CA ALA A 551 4.73 11.65 14.50
C ALA A 551 5.27 10.37 15.17
N LEU A 552 5.07 9.18 14.54
CA LEU A 552 5.55 7.92 15.08
C LEU A 552 7.09 7.85 15.11
N ARG A 553 7.76 8.28 14.05
CA ARG A 553 9.23 8.35 14.00
C ARG A 553 9.81 9.33 15.02
N GLY A 554 9.11 10.44 15.28
CA GLY A 554 9.46 11.36 16.35
C GLY A 554 9.38 10.69 17.73
N ALA A 555 8.27 9.97 17.99
CA ALA A 555 8.09 9.21 19.22
C ALA A 555 9.15 8.09 19.38
N GLU A 556 9.52 7.38 18.31
CA GLU A 556 10.59 6.38 18.33
C GLU A 556 11.94 6.99 18.74
N GLN A 557 12.26 8.18 18.23
CA GLN A 557 13.49 8.90 18.61
C GLN A 557 13.49 9.33 20.07
N GLU A 558 12.35 9.78 20.58
CA GLU A 558 12.19 10.14 21.99
C GLU A 558 12.38 8.92 22.90
N VAL A 559 11.73 7.78 22.57
CA VAL A 559 11.89 6.52 23.30
C VAL A 559 13.36 6.07 23.32
N ALA A 560 14.03 6.09 22.17
CA ALA A 560 15.47 5.76 22.11
C ALA A 560 16.35 6.73 22.91
N GLY A 561 15.96 8.00 23.01
CA GLY A 561 16.60 9.00 23.87
C GLY A 561 16.42 8.67 25.36
N LEU A 562 15.21 8.28 25.76
CA LEU A 562 14.90 7.86 27.12
C LEU A 562 15.66 6.58 27.52
N GLU A 563 15.67 5.57 26.65
CA GLU A 563 16.43 4.33 26.87
C GLU A 563 17.92 4.64 27.14
N ARG A 564 18.54 5.47 26.32
CA ARG A 564 19.94 5.89 26.51
C ARG A 564 20.17 6.61 27.86
N ARG A 565 19.27 7.50 28.26
CA ARG A 565 19.34 8.18 29.55
C ARG A 565 19.24 7.21 30.72
N VAL A 566 18.34 6.25 30.67
CA VAL A 566 18.19 5.22 31.72
C VAL A 566 19.47 4.38 31.83
N VAL A 567 20.04 3.93 30.68
CA VAL A 567 21.28 3.15 30.65
C VAL A 567 22.47 3.95 31.19
N GLN A 568 22.57 5.25 30.91
CA GLN A 568 23.63 6.13 31.43
C GLN A 568 23.49 6.42 32.92
N THR A 569 22.25 6.60 33.40
CA THR A 569 21.99 6.92 34.81
C THR A 569 22.18 5.71 35.71
N PHE A 570 21.87 4.52 35.20
CA PHE A 570 21.97 3.24 35.93
C PHE A 570 22.87 2.28 35.16
N PRO A 571 24.22 2.43 35.22
CA PRO A 571 25.17 1.55 34.55
C PRO A 571 25.14 0.14 35.14
N THR A 572 25.26 -0.89 34.29
CA THR A 572 25.35 -2.29 34.75
C THR A 572 26.63 -2.52 35.54
N THR A 573 26.51 -3.13 36.71
CA THR A 573 27.64 -3.50 37.59
C THR A 573 28.58 -4.57 36.99
N SER A 574 28.25 -5.15 35.84
CA SER A 574 29.03 -6.22 35.18
C SER A 574 30.27 -5.74 34.39
N SER A 575 30.42 -4.43 34.15
CA SER A 575 31.59 -3.94 33.40
C SER A 575 32.91 -3.95 34.19
N SER A 576 32.88 -4.12 35.53
CA SER A 576 34.09 -4.15 36.37
C SER A 576 34.82 -5.51 36.38
N ARG A 577 34.21 -6.60 35.84
CA ARG A 577 34.84 -7.93 35.79
C ARG A 577 35.64 -8.19 34.53
N ALA A 578 35.35 -7.54 33.41
CA ALA A 578 36.14 -7.69 32.18
C ALA A 578 37.53 -7.04 32.26
N ASP A 579 37.68 -5.96 33.03
CA ASP A 579 38.98 -5.28 33.24
C ASP A 579 39.87 -5.96 34.27
N GLY A 580 39.32 -6.84 35.14
CA GLY A 580 40.07 -7.55 36.17
C GLY A 580 40.80 -8.81 35.70
N LEU A 581 40.37 -9.45 34.64
CA LEU A 581 40.93 -10.71 34.11
C LEU A 581 42.02 -10.51 33.05
N SER A 582 42.19 -9.29 32.53
CA SER A 582 43.25 -8.98 31.57
C SER A 582 44.62 -8.66 32.21
N LYS A 583 44.76 -8.61 33.54
CA LYS A 583 45.99 -8.22 34.23
C LYS A 583 46.74 -9.33 34.96
N ALA A 584 46.42 -10.60 34.78
CA ALA A 584 47.14 -11.67 35.49
C ALA A 584 47.51 -12.84 34.56
N VAL A 585 48.40 -12.62 33.61
CA VAL A 585 49.24 -13.67 33.03
C VAL A 585 50.67 -13.21 33.03
N PRO A 586 51.54 -13.69 33.93
CA PRO A 586 52.99 -13.45 33.80
C PRO A 586 53.53 -14.35 32.69
N THR A 587 54.03 -13.76 31.65
CA THR A 587 54.89 -14.40 30.64
C THR A 587 56.10 -15.01 31.34
N ARG A 588 56.18 -16.35 31.36
CA ARG A 588 57.43 -17.05 31.63
C ARG A 588 58.25 -17.10 30.34
N ASP A 589 59.34 -16.36 30.34
CA ASP A 589 60.45 -16.50 29.39
C ASP A 589 60.97 -17.93 29.40
N LEU A 590 60.97 -18.52 28.24
CA LEU A 590 61.76 -19.68 27.91
C LEU A 590 62.62 -19.34 26.70
N THR A 591 63.88 -19.03 26.99
CA THR A 591 65.02 -19.11 26.05
C THR A 591 66.09 -19.94 26.68
N PRO A 592 67.02 -20.53 25.89
CA PRO A 592 66.86 -21.29 24.65
C PRO A 592 66.93 -22.79 24.84
#